data_a326f80125751681c3c633842bea0bd1
#
_entry.id   a326f80125751681c3c633842bea0bd1
#
_cell.length_a   1.000
_cell.length_b   1.000
_cell.length_c   1.000
_cell.angle_alpha   90.00
_cell.angle_beta   90.00
_cell.angle_gamma   90.00
#
_symmetry.space_group_name_H-M   'P 1'
#
loop_
_entity.id
_entity.type
_entity.pdbx_description
1 polymer ?
#
loop_
_entity_poly.entity_id
_entity_poly.type
_entity_poly.pdbx_seq_one_letter_code
_entity_poly.pdbx_strand_id
1 'polypeptide(L)'
;MLFILDDGIIASAPCEGLWSVATGWANDWPCSWRHARPDSVMQRNEWTILFGEMSFPEGKLLLRDSYRFLDNGLIQCKRRYEWQGKETLRHVTLAIRWQVAGRNLSPFLPGILYYGNKMGAGINSDIIPVYDSSKEGEFAVFEEHRYPMPFAMLEDSEKLYGVALHVTPSPVRGAVLQDQWWSLGVENLNRDTTELVMYSGPIGYNRQHGVAKARQFQPMKYTDTYLDLEPGRIIEKEFYLDLYKISERGTAFQHPVYTSLDLHHPYNADQFPTLETIVKGKYEFAKKRWIENDEACGFNMYENDLSKDIVMGWAGQSDAPGYALQILEPLLGDSALHDMVQRSMDFLSQTQVDSLTGLFPVGYSFK
;
A
#
# COMPACT_ATOMS: atom_id res chain seq x y z
N MET A 1 -17.78 -20.24 -3.90
CA MET A 1 -16.39 -20.74 -3.99
C MET A 1 -15.84 -20.81 -2.58
N LEU A 2 -15.21 -21.90 -2.24
CA LEU A 2 -14.66 -22.18 -0.91
C LEU A 2 -13.20 -22.57 -1.06
N PHE A 3 -12.36 -22.10 -0.17
CA PHE A 3 -10.99 -22.55 -0.04
C PHE A 3 -10.80 -23.18 1.32
N ILE A 4 -10.23 -24.37 1.31
CA ILE A 4 -10.12 -25.25 2.47
C ILE A 4 -8.64 -25.57 2.67
N LEU A 5 -8.17 -25.40 3.89
CA LEU A 5 -6.87 -25.87 4.33
C LEU A 5 -7.15 -27.03 5.32
N ASP A 6 -6.64 -28.22 5.00
CA ASP A 6 -7.01 -29.49 5.67
C ASP A 6 -8.55 -29.71 5.69
N ASP A 7 -9.15 -29.92 6.85
CA ASP A 7 -10.58 -30.20 6.99
C ASP A 7 -11.44 -28.96 7.35
N GLY A 8 -10.86 -27.76 7.33
CA GLY A 8 -11.53 -26.52 7.73
C GLY A 8 -11.72 -25.53 6.60
N ILE A 9 -12.90 -24.94 6.44
CA ILE A 9 -13.15 -23.82 5.54
C ILE A 9 -12.47 -22.58 6.12
N ILE A 10 -11.52 -21.99 5.39
CA ILE A 10 -10.77 -20.84 5.84
C ILE A 10 -11.18 -19.57 5.09
N ALA A 11 -11.32 -19.66 3.75
CA ALA A 11 -11.72 -18.53 2.94
C ALA A 11 -12.86 -18.90 1.99
N SER A 12 -13.77 -17.95 1.78
CA SER A 12 -14.92 -18.14 0.89
C SER A 12 -15.27 -16.85 0.14
N ALA A 13 -15.86 -17.01 -1.03
CA ALA A 13 -16.59 -15.90 -1.64
C ALA A 13 -17.79 -15.52 -0.76
N PRO A 14 -18.20 -14.24 -0.73
CA PRO A 14 -19.39 -13.79 -0.01
C PRO A 14 -20.64 -14.59 -0.40
N CYS A 15 -21.51 -14.82 0.57
CA CYS A 15 -22.73 -15.61 0.35
C CYS A 15 -23.71 -14.96 -0.65
N GLU A 16 -23.70 -13.64 -0.78
CA GLU A 16 -24.49 -12.87 -1.74
C GLU A 16 -24.02 -13.06 -3.18
N GLY A 17 -22.73 -13.30 -3.41
CA GLY A 17 -22.19 -13.55 -4.76
C GLY A 17 -20.67 -13.41 -4.83
N LEU A 18 -20.09 -14.02 -5.86
CA LEU A 18 -18.64 -13.96 -6.14
C LEU A 18 -18.21 -12.55 -6.60
N TRP A 19 -19.07 -11.88 -7.32
CA TRP A 19 -18.82 -10.54 -7.85
C TRP A 19 -19.72 -9.53 -7.18
N SER A 20 -19.12 -8.40 -6.78
CA SER A 20 -19.82 -7.29 -6.15
C SER A 20 -19.47 -5.99 -6.87
N VAL A 21 -20.50 -5.20 -7.16
CA VAL A 21 -20.39 -3.92 -7.87
C VAL A 21 -21.30 -2.91 -7.21
N ALA A 22 -20.74 -1.78 -6.79
CA ALA A 22 -21.51 -0.64 -6.32
C ALA A 22 -21.74 0.36 -7.46
N THR A 23 -22.90 1.02 -7.47
CA THR A 23 -23.27 2.03 -8.47
C THR A 23 -23.65 3.36 -7.84
N GLY A 24 -23.17 3.63 -6.66
CA GLY A 24 -23.43 4.87 -5.95
C GLY A 24 -22.42 5.11 -4.85
N TRP A 25 -22.42 6.32 -4.34
CA TRP A 25 -21.58 6.76 -3.26
C TRP A 25 -22.40 7.54 -2.23
N ALA A 26 -22.20 7.21 -0.97
CA ALA A 26 -22.79 7.93 0.15
C ALA A 26 -21.74 8.08 1.25
N ASN A 27 -21.60 9.30 1.81
CA ASN A 27 -20.60 9.61 2.81
C ASN A 27 -19.18 9.21 2.38
N ASP A 28 -18.83 9.50 1.11
CA ASP A 28 -17.54 9.16 0.50
C ASP A 28 -17.21 7.66 0.50
N TRP A 29 -18.22 6.78 0.54
CA TRP A 29 -18.07 5.33 0.49
C TRP A 29 -19.01 4.69 -0.54
N PRO A 30 -18.57 3.60 -1.21
CA PRO A 30 -19.41 2.91 -2.17
C PRO A 30 -20.69 2.37 -1.53
N CYS A 31 -21.79 2.54 -2.23
CA CYS A 31 -23.10 2.05 -1.81
C CYS A 31 -23.91 1.51 -3.00
N SER A 32 -25.14 1.08 -2.74
CA SER A 32 -26.00 0.49 -3.79
C SER A 32 -25.37 -0.73 -4.44
N TRP A 33 -24.93 -1.64 -3.60
CA TRP A 33 -24.26 -2.88 -3.99
C TRP A 33 -25.19 -3.83 -4.74
N ARG A 34 -24.68 -4.39 -5.83
CA ARG A 34 -25.25 -5.52 -6.57
C ARG A 34 -24.26 -6.68 -6.53
N HIS A 35 -24.79 -7.88 -6.53
CA HIS A 35 -24.00 -9.09 -6.43
C HIS A 35 -24.42 -10.08 -7.53
N ALA A 36 -23.46 -10.85 -8.02
CA ALA A 36 -23.71 -11.91 -8.98
C ALA A 36 -22.99 -13.18 -8.59
N ARG A 37 -23.63 -14.30 -8.87
CA ARG A 37 -23.07 -15.65 -8.75
C ARG A 37 -22.65 -16.15 -10.13
N PRO A 38 -21.75 -17.13 -10.22
CA PRO A 38 -21.46 -17.77 -11.50
C PRO A 38 -22.69 -18.46 -12.09
N ASP A 39 -22.93 -18.18 -13.36
CA ASP A 39 -24.00 -18.82 -14.17
C ASP A 39 -23.49 -20.11 -14.81
N SER A 40 -22.18 -20.16 -15.11
CA SER A 40 -21.54 -21.33 -15.69
C SER A 40 -20.08 -21.46 -15.29
N VAL A 41 -19.59 -22.70 -15.41
CA VAL A 41 -18.18 -23.06 -15.10
C VAL A 41 -17.63 -23.85 -16.28
N MET A 42 -16.42 -23.51 -16.67
CA MET A 42 -15.68 -24.21 -17.73
C MET A 42 -14.31 -24.60 -17.21
N GLN A 43 -13.87 -25.82 -17.51
CA GLN A 43 -12.49 -26.24 -17.31
C GLN A 43 -11.75 -26.16 -18.64
N ARG A 44 -10.62 -25.44 -18.66
CA ARG A 44 -9.76 -25.34 -19.84
C ARG A 44 -8.30 -25.41 -19.41
N ASN A 45 -7.66 -26.53 -19.76
CA ASN A 45 -6.32 -26.86 -19.25
C ASN A 45 -6.32 -26.82 -17.71
N GLU A 46 -5.37 -26.11 -17.13
CA GLU A 46 -5.24 -25.89 -15.68
C GLU A 46 -6.18 -24.83 -15.10
N TRP A 47 -6.95 -24.14 -15.96
CA TRP A 47 -7.82 -23.04 -15.55
C TRP A 47 -9.25 -23.50 -15.32
N THR A 48 -9.80 -23.16 -14.16
CA THR A 48 -11.24 -23.18 -13.89
C THR A 48 -11.79 -21.79 -14.16
N ILE A 49 -12.64 -21.66 -15.15
CA ILE A 49 -13.19 -20.37 -15.61
C ILE A 49 -14.67 -20.29 -15.20
N LEU A 50 -15.01 -19.24 -14.49
CA LEU A 50 -16.35 -18.93 -14.03
C LEU A 50 -16.88 -17.74 -14.88
N PHE A 51 -18.11 -17.85 -15.35
CA PHE A 51 -18.79 -16.80 -16.07
C PHE A 51 -20.04 -16.37 -15.31
N GLY A 52 -20.38 -15.11 -15.45
CA GLY A 52 -21.61 -14.54 -14.93
C GLY A 52 -21.94 -13.22 -15.60
N GLU A 53 -23.11 -12.70 -15.31
CA GLU A 53 -23.53 -11.37 -15.77
C GLU A 53 -24.25 -10.61 -14.67
N MET A 54 -24.24 -9.29 -14.79
CA MET A 54 -25.00 -8.40 -13.92
C MET A 54 -25.75 -7.40 -14.79
N SER A 55 -27.07 -7.39 -14.68
CA SER A 55 -27.93 -6.52 -15.49
C SER A 55 -28.14 -5.16 -14.82
N PHE A 56 -28.08 -4.11 -15.63
CA PHE A 56 -28.38 -2.73 -15.25
C PHE A 56 -29.36 -2.13 -16.25
N PRO A 57 -30.05 -1.05 -15.93
CA PRO A 57 -30.94 -0.36 -16.91
C PRO A 57 -30.19 0.03 -18.20
N GLU A 58 -28.92 0.41 -18.07
CA GLU A 58 -28.08 0.91 -19.16
C GLU A 58 -27.43 -0.21 -19.99
N GLY A 59 -27.45 -1.47 -19.50
CA GLY A 59 -26.83 -2.59 -20.19
C GLY A 59 -26.48 -3.76 -19.27
N LYS A 60 -25.47 -4.53 -19.68
CA LYS A 60 -24.99 -5.69 -18.93
C LYS A 60 -23.49 -5.59 -18.66
N LEU A 61 -23.09 -5.99 -17.48
CA LEU A 61 -21.71 -6.22 -17.12
C LEU A 61 -21.42 -7.72 -17.20
N LEU A 62 -20.57 -8.12 -18.13
CA LEU A 62 -20.10 -9.49 -18.23
C LEU A 62 -18.95 -9.69 -17.24
N LEU A 63 -18.98 -10.82 -16.55
CA LEU A 63 -18.10 -11.15 -15.45
C LEU A 63 -17.39 -12.47 -15.75
N ARG A 64 -16.08 -12.49 -15.60
CA ARG A 64 -15.30 -13.70 -15.80
C ARG A 64 -14.16 -13.75 -14.79
N ASP A 65 -14.09 -14.85 -14.06
CA ASP A 65 -12.93 -15.22 -13.24
C ASP A 65 -12.27 -16.46 -13.80
N SER A 66 -10.95 -16.46 -13.81
CA SER A 66 -10.14 -17.63 -14.18
C SER A 66 -9.22 -17.95 -13.03
N TYR A 67 -9.32 -19.16 -12.48
CA TYR A 67 -8.54 -19.64 -11.35
C TYR A 67 -7.63 -20.78 -11.76
N ARG A 68 -6.42 -20.80 -11.26
CA ARG A 68 -5.53 -21.98 -11.31
C ARG A 68 -4.72 -22.11 -10.03
N PHE A 69 -4.41 -23.35 -9.67
CA PHE A 69 -3.43 -23.64 -8.63
C PHE A 69 -2.03 -23.60 -9.23
N LEU A 70 -1.12 -22.95 -8.53
CA LEU A 70 0.30 -22.94 -8.87
C LEU A 70 1.05 -24.00 -8.04
N ASP A 71 2.21 -24.44 -8.52
CA ASP A 71 3.03 -25.48 -7.87
C ASP A 71 3.46 -25.11 -6.44
N ASN A 72 3.55 -23.83 -6.13
CA ASN A 72 3.86 -23.30 -4.80
C ASN A 72 2.65 -23.18 -3.86
N GLY A 73 1.49 -23.68 -4.27
CA GLY A 73 0.26 -23.67 -3.46
C GLY A 73 -0.59 -22.40 -3.59
N LEU A 74 -0.11 -21.39 -4.31
CA LEU A 74 -0.90 -20.19 -4.58
C LEU A 74 -2.06 -20.45 -5.53
N ILE A 75 -3.12 -19.70 -5.36
CA ILE A 75 -4.26 -19.68 -6.27
C ILE A 75 -4.24 -18.38 -7.06
N GLN A 76 -3.81 -18.46 -8.31
CA GLN A 76 -3.86 -17.33 -9.22
C GLN A 76 -5.27 -17.08 -9.70
N CYS A 77 -5.71 -15.84 -9.67
CA CYS A 77 -6.98 -15.40 -10.22
C CYS A 77 -6.80 -14.24 -11.20
N LYS A 78 -7.50 -14.33 -12.33
CA LYS A 78 -7.66 -13.23 -13.28
C LYS A 78 -9.14 -12.89 -13.38
N ARG A 79 -9.54 -11.74 -12.82
CA ARG A 79 -10.90 -11.24 -12.88
C ARG A 79 -11.05 -10.24 -14.01
N ARG A 80 -12.09 -10.41 -14.82
CA ARG A 80 -12.41 -9.53 -15.94
C ARG A 80 -13.85 -9.04 -15.82
N TYR A 81 -13.99 -7.74 -16.00
CA TYR A 81 -15.25 -7.04 -16.13
C TYR A 81 -15.33 -6.43 -17.54
N GLU A 82 -16.43 -6.65 -18.23
CA GLU A 82 -16.66 -6.11 -19.58
C GLU A 82 -18.04 -5.48 -19.65
N TRP A 83 -18.07 -4.17 -19.85
CA TRP A 83 -19.33 -3.43 -19.95
C TRP A 83 -19.91 -3.50 -21.35
N GLN A 84 -21.10 -4.07 -21.48
CA GLN A 84 -21.89 -4.17 -22.71
C GLN A 84 -23.18 -3.35 -22.56
N GLY A 85 -23.01 -2.05 -22.40
CA GLY A 85 -24.10 -1.08 -22.35
C GLY A 85 -24.11 -0.19 -23.58
N LYS A 86 -25.23 0.50 -23.80
CA LYS A 86 -25.34 1.55 -24.80
C LYS A 86 -24.92 2.91 -24.25
N GLU A 87 -25.00 3.05 -22.97
CA GLU A 87 -24.66 4.25 -22.22
C GLU A 87 -23.54 3.96 -21.18
N THR A 88 -22.89 4.99 -20.71
CA THR A 88 -21.89 4.90 -19.65
C THR A 88 -22.55 4.57 -18.31
N LEU A 89 -22.11 3.49 -17.66
CA LEU A 89 -22.47 3.21 -16.28
C LEU A 89 -21.54 4.02 -15.36
N ARG A 90 -22.13 4.95 -14.61
CA ARG A 90 -21.39 5.94 -13.83
C ARG A 90 -21.25 5.56 -12.37
N HIS A 91 -20.22 6.12 -11.75
CA HIS A 91 -19.96 6.03 -10.31
C HIS A 91 -19.84 4.59 -9.79
N VAL A 92 -19.15 3.75 -10.57
CA VAL A 92 -18.98 2.33 -10.29
C VAL A 92 -17.81 2.09 -9.36
N THR A 93 -17.98 1.17 -8.42
CA THR A 93 -16.89 0.55 -7.69
C THR A 93 -16.96 -0.96 -7.89
N LEU A 94 -15.91 -1.52 -8.48
CA LEU A 94 -15.73 -2.96 -8.62
C LEU A 94 -15.08 -3.50 -7.35
N ALA A 95 -15.56 -4.63 -6.83
CA ALA A 95 -15.01 -5.23 -5.62
C ALA A 95 -14.57 -6.67 -5.83
N ILE A 96 -13.44 -7.01 -5.20
CA ILE A 96 -12.96 -8.37 -4.98
C ILE A 96 -13.01 -8.59 -3.48
N ARG A 97 -13.75 -9.59 -3.03
CA ARG A 97 -14.01 -9.82 -1.60
C ARG A 97 -13.83 -11.29 -1.28
N TRP A 98 -13.08 -11.58 -0.22
CA TRP A 98 -12.86 -12.93 0.28
C TRP A 98 -13.06 -12.96 1.78
N GLN A 99 -14.10 -13.67 2.22
CA GLN A 99 -14.44 -13.83 3.62
C GLN A 99 -13.51 -14.86 4.27
N VAL A 100 -12.89 -14.48 5.36
CA VAL A 100 -12.05 -15.34 6.20
C VAL A 100 -12.78 -15.57 7.51
N ALA A 101 -13.08 -16.83 7.80
CA ALA A 101 -13.78 -17.22 9.01
C ALA A 101 -12.81 -17.39 10.18
N GLY A 102 -13.00 -16.62 11.24
CA GLY A 102 -12.18 -16.70 12.45
C GLY A 102 -12.50 -15.57 13.42
N ARG A 103 -12.25 -15.83 14.70
CA ARG A 103 -12.39 -14.81 15.74
C ARG A 103 -11.08 -14.08 15.94
N ASN A 104 -11.18 -12.77 16.16
CA ASN A 104 -10.00 -11.95 16.47
C ASN A 104 -8.87 -12.09 15.45
N LEU A 105 -9.22 -12.20 14.16
CA LEU A 105 -8.24 -12.24 13.11
C LEU A 105 -7.37 -10.97 13.16
N SER A 106 -6.06 -11.17 13.10
CA SER A 106 -5.09 -10.08 13.19
C SER A 106 -4.60 -9.68 11.80
N PRO A 107 -4.88 -8.45 11.34
CA PRO A 107 -4.46 -7.99 10.03
C PRO A 107 -2.99 -7.57 10.02
N PHE A 108 -2.34 -7.82 8.88
CA PHE A 108 -1.04 -7.26 8.56
C PHE A 108 -1.10 -6.66 7.14
N LEU A 109 -0.82 -5.36 7.06
CA LEU A 109 -0.74 -4.60 5.82
C LEU A 109 0.67 -4.00 5.73
N PRO A 110 1.54 -4.49 4.85
CA PRO A 110 2.94 -4.10 4.80
C PRO A 110 3.15 -2.59 4.77
N GLY A 111 4.00 -2.07 5.64
CA GLY A 111 4.30 -0.63 5.73
C GLY A 111 3.20 0.23 6.36
N ILE A 112 2.03 -0.33 6.69
CA ILE A 112 0.85 0.44 7.10
C ILE A 112 0.30 -0.04 8.45
N LEU A 113 -0.04 -1.32 8.55
CA LEU A 113 -0.75 -1.86 9.71
C LEU A 113 -0.11 -3.18 10.16
N TYR A 114 0.32 -3.21 11.41
CA TYR A 114 0.97 -4.36 12.01
C TYR A 114 0.12 -4.86 13.19
N TYR A 115 -0.64 -5.94 12.99
CA TYR A 115 -1.49 -6.55 14.02
C TYR A 115 -2.39 -5.54 14.75
N GLY A 116 -2.95 -4.60 13.98
CA GLY A 116 -3.88 -3.58 14.48
C GLY A 116 -3.23 -2.31 15.02
N ASN A 117 -1.91 -2.22 15.10
CA ASN A 117 -1.16 -1.05 15.63
C ASN A 117 -1.61 -0.59 17.03
N LYS A 118 -2.16 -1.48 17.84
CA LYS A 118 -2.79 -1.14 19.13
C LYS A 118 -1.84 -0.42 20.10
N MET A 119 -0.55 -0.77 20.06
CA MET A 119 0.46 -0.22 20.99
C MET A 119 1.17 1.03 20.47
N GLY A 120 1.14 1.28 19.17
CA GLY A 120 1.87 2.38 18.54
C GLY A 120 1.06 3.65 18.30
N ALA A 121 -0.27 3.57 18.45
CA ALA A 121 -1.17 4.65 18.04
C ALA A 121 -1.42 5.73 19.12
N GLY A 122 -1.03 5.51 20.33
CA GLY A 122 -1.17 6.35 21.54
C GLY A 122 -1.80 7.73 21.34
N ILE A 123 -0.96 8.74 21.13
CA ILE A 123 -1.38 10.16 21.08
C ILE A 123 -1.83 10.59 19.68
N ASN A 124 -1.48 9.85 18.61
CA ASN A 124 -1.70 10.25 17.22
C ASN A 124 -2.58 9.26 16.43
N SER A 125 -3.64 8.75 17.06
CA SER A 125 -4.56 7.78 16.43
C SER A 125 -5.22 8.27 15.14
N ASP A 126 -5.29 9.58 14.92
CA ASP A 126 -5.83 10.16 13.69
C ASP A 126 -4.85 10.08 12.49
N ILE A 127 -3.57 9.86 12.78
CA ILE A 127 -2.50 9.80 11.77
C ILE A 127 -2.06 8.36 11.52
N ILE A 128 -1.91 7.59 12.60
CA ILE A 128 -1.48 6.20 12.54
C ILE A 128 -2.73 5.32 12.41
N PRO A 129 -2.83 4.49 11.38
CA PRO A 129 -3.95 3.57 11.22
C PRO A 129 -4.03 2.60 12.40
N VAL A 130 -5.21 2.47 12.96
CA VAL A 130 -5.52 1.52 14.03
C VAL A 130 -6.70 0.67 13.58
N TYR A 131 -6.61 -0.62 13.81
CA TYR A 131 -7.68 -1.55 13.50
C TYR A 131 -8.06 -2.35 14.74
N ASP A 132 -9.36 -2.42 15.01
CA ASP A 132 -9.94 -3.18 16.11
C ASP A 132 -10.84 -4.29 15.57
N SER A 133 -10.31 -5.51 15.52
CA SER A 133 -11.03 -6.70 15.03
C SER A 133 -12.30 -7.05 15.84
N SER A 134 -12.50 -6.44 17.00
CA SER A 134 -13.72 -6.64 17.80
C SER A 134 -14.90 -5.76 17.35
N LYS A 135 -14.65 -4.76 16.50
CA LYS A 135 -15.67 -3.82 16.01
C LYS A 135 -16.18 -4.24 14.65
N GLU A 136 -17.48 -4.43 14.55
CA GLU A 136 -18.17 -4.63 13.28
C GLU A 136 -18.10 -3.36 12.43
N GLY A 137 -17.87 -3.53 11.11
CA GLY A 137 -17.70 -2.43 10.17
C GLY A 137 -16.34 -1.71 10.27
N GLU A 138 -15.43 -2.17 11.13
CA GLU A 138 -14.07 -1.63 11.16
C GLU A 138 -13.35 -2.04 9.88
N PHE A 139 -12.63 -1.09 9.28
CA PHE A 139 -11.89 -1.35 8.04
C PHE A 139 -10.50 -0.69 8.06
N ALA A 140 -9.59 -1.28 7.31
CA ALA A 140 -8.29 -0.72 6.99
C ALA A 140 -8.03 -1.00 5.51
N VAL A 141 -8.30 -0.03 4.66
CA VAL A 141 -8.19 -0.12 3.20
C VAL A 141 -7.38 1.07 2.70
N PHE A 142 -6.38 0.80 1.88
CA PHE A 142 -5.45 1.81 1.37
C PHE A 142 -5.15 1.56 -0.10
N GLU A 143 -4.75 2.59 -0.82
CA GLU A 143 -4.37 2.45 -2.21
C GLU A 143 -3.18 1.49 -2.38
N GLU A 144 -3.27 0.59 -3.35
CA GLU A 144 -2.29 -0.49 -3.56
C GLU A 144 -0.84 -0.01 -3.74
N HIS A 145 -0.64 1.18 -4.29
CA HIS A 145 0.70 1.76 -4.48
C HIS A 145 1.36 2.25 -3.18
N ARG A 146 0.64 2.30 -2.07
CA ARG A 146 1.19 2.63 -0.74
C ARG A 146 1.86 1.44 -0.08
N TYR A 147 1.61 0.25 -0.57
CA TYR A 147 2.20 -0.96 -0.03
C TYR A 147 3.60 -1.17 -0.62
N PRO A 148 4.64 -1.31 0.21
CA PRO A 148 5.97 -1.69 -0.28
C PRO A 148 5.97 -3.12 -0.83
N MET A 149 5.03 -3.97 -0.37
CA MET A 149 4.71 -5.28 -0.90
C MET A 149 3.20 -5.38 -1.02
N PRO A 150 2.64 -5.56 -2.23
CA PRO A 150 1.22 -5.40 -2.47
C PRO A 150 0.41 -6.64 -2.04
N PHE A 151 0.28 -6.85 -0.74
CA PHE A 151 -0.61 -7.85 -0.15
C PHE A 151 -1.28 -7.34 1.13
N ALA A 152 -2.44 -7.91 1.43
CA ALA A 152 -3.12 -7.81 2.72
C ALA A 152 -3.26 -9.23 3.29
N MET A 153 -3.07 -9.39 4.59
CA MET A 153 -3.07 -10.68 5.25
C MET A 153 -3.85 -10.64 6.56
N LEU A 154 -4.45 -11.78 6.90
CA LEU A 154 -5.09 -12.07 8.18
C LEU A 154 -4.42 -13.29 8.83
N GLU A 155 -4.11 -13.19 10.12
CA GLU A 155 -3.64 -14.29 10.94
C GLU A 155 -4.71 -14.74 11.91
N ASP A 156 -4.98 -16.04 11.95
CA ASP A 156 -5.68 -16.73 13.04
C ASP A 156 -4.64 -17.33 13.99
N SER A 157 -4.38 -16.62 15.09
CA SER A 157 -3.39 -17.05 16.09
C SER A 157 -3.87 -18.21 16.96
N GLU A 158 -5.16 -18.56 16.94
CA GLU A 158 -5.69 -19.69 17.69
C GLU A 158 -5.56 -20.99 16.90
N LYS A 159 -5.89 -20.94 15.61
CA LYS A 159 -5.82 -22.08 14.70
C LYS A 159 -4.51 -22.21 13.94
N LEU A 160 -3.61 -21.24 14.10
CA LEU A 160 -2.28 -21.22 13.51
C LEU A 160 -2.30 -21.29 11.97
N TYR A 161 -3.03 -20.38 11.33
CA TYR A 161 -2.97 -20.21 9.88
C TYR A 161 -2.95 -18.74 9.49
N GLY A 162 -2.52 -18.48 8.26
CA GLY A 162 -2.60 -17.20 7.59
C GLY A 162 -3.35 -17.30 6.28
N VAL A 163 -4.01 -16.20 5.91
CA VAL A 163 -4.61 -16.00 4.59
C VAL A 163 -4.14 -14.67 4.06
N ALA A 164 -3.58 -14.67 2.86
CA ALA A 164 -3.14 -13.45 2.19
C ALA A 164 -3.82 -13.28 0.82
N LEU A 165 -4.07 -12.03 0.47
CA LEU A 165 -4.49 -11.59 -0.85
C LEU A 165 -3.34 -10.77 -1.43
N HIS A 166 -2.58 -11.35 -2.37
CA HIS A 166 -1.55 -10.67 -3.14
C HIS A 166 -2.16 -10.07 -4.40
N VAL A 167 -1.66 -8.95 -4.81
CA VAL A 167 -2.18 -8.26 -5.99
C VAL A 167 -1.06 -7.88 -6.95
N THR A 168 -1.35 -7.92 -8.23
CA THR A 168 -0.50 -7.28 -9.23
C THR A 168 -0.88 -5.80 -9.29
N PRO A 169 0.01 -4.89 -8.87
CA PRO A 169 -0.29 -3.46 -8.88
C PRO A 169 -0.66 -2.98 -10.27
N SER A 170 -1.65 -2.11 -10.35
CA SER A 170 -2.04 -1.51 -11.61
C SER A 170 -1.03 -0.42 -11.99
N PRO A 171 -0.58 -0.37 -13.24
CA PRO A 171 0.36 0.68 -13.68
C PRO A 171 -0.35 2.04 -13.70
N VAL A 172 0.32 3.07 -13.20
CA VAL A 172 -0.14 4.45 -13.32
C VAL A 172 0.20 4.95 -14.73
N ARG A 173 -0.81 5.31 -15.52
CA ARG A 173 -0.67 5.65 -16.95
C ARG A 173 -1.05 7.09 -17.29
N GLY A 174 -1.23 7.95 -16.31
CA GLY A 174 -1.61 9.34 -16.54
C GLY A 174 -2.37 9.97 -15.39
N ALA A 175 -3.09 11.05 -15.65
CA ALA A 175 -3.81 11.80 -14.63
C ALA A 175 -5.19 11.22 -14.27
N VAL A 176 -5.75 10.36 -15.13
CA VAL A 176 -7.02 9.69 -14.88
C VAL A 176 -6.78 8.44 -14.07
N LEU A 177 -7.35 8.35 -12.87
CA LEU A 177 -7.01 7.33 -11.88
C LEU A 177 -8.07 6.23 -11.70
N GLN A 178 -9.26 6.38 -12.28
CA GLN A 178 -10.41 5.51 -12.00
C GLN A 178 -10.16 4.02 -12.26
N ASP A 179 -9.32 3.67 -13.22
CA ASP A 179 -9.00 2.29 -13.58
C ASP A 179 -7.53 1.91 -13.36
N GLN A 180 -6.74 2.84 -12.84
CA GLN A 180 -5.31 2.65 -12.69
C GLN A 180 -4.92 2.20 -11.29
N TRP A 181 -5.68 2.63 -10.29
CA TRP A 181 -5.44 2.30 -8.90
C TRP A 181 -6.58 1.48 -8.34
N TRP A 182 -6.18 0.55 -7.52
CA TRP A 182 -7.09 -0.17 -6.66
C TRP A 182 -6.71 0.10 -5.21
N SER A 183 -7.65 -0.11 -4.32
CA SER A 183 -7.41 -0.09 -2.89
C SER A 183 -7.50 -1.51 -2.37
N LEU A 184 -6.61 -1.84 -1.42
CA LEU A 184 -6.43 -3.17 -0.86
C LEU A 184 -6.51 -3.07 0.66
N GLY A 185 -7.05 -4.08 1.32
CA GLY A 185 -7.07 -4.12 2.78
C GLY A 185 -7.99 -5.15 3.38
N VAL A 186 -8.51 -4.81 4.55
CA VAL A 186 -9.39 -5.67 5.35
C VAL A 186 -10.63 -4.91 5.81
N GLU A 187 -11.75 -5.63 5.94
CA GLU A 187 -13.00 -5.12 6.47
C GLU A 187 -13.63 -6.15 7.42
N ASN A 188 -13.94 -5.74 8.63
CA ASN A 188 -14.54 -6.62 9.63
C ASN A 188 -16.05 -6.63 9.47
N LEU A 189 -16.61 -7.73 9.02
CA LEU A 189 -18.06 -7.85 8.82
C LEU A 189 -18.78 -8.08 10.15
N ASN A 190 -18.22 -8.93 10.99
CA ASN A 190 -18.74 -9.28 12.29
C ASN A 190 -17.66 -9.98 13.13
N ARG A 191 -18.03 -10.43 14.33
CA ARG A 191 -17.10 -11.05 15.28
C ARG A 191 -16.38 -12.30 14.76
N ASP A 192 -16.98 -13.01 13.82
CA ASP A 192 -16.51 -14.32 13.36
C ASP A 192 -16.04 -14.30 11.89
N THR A 193 -16.06 -13.12 11.24
CA THR A 193 -15.74 -13.01 9.80
C THR A 193 -15.10 -11.66 9.47
N THR A 194 -13.93 -11.70 8.87
CA THR A 194 -13.25 -10.54 8.29
C THR A 194 -13.04 -10.77 6.80
N GLU A 195 -13.22 -9.77 5.98
CA GLU A 195 -12.94 -9.82 4.55
C GLU A 195 -11.55 -9.28 4.23
N LEU A 196 -10.86 -9.98 3.32
CA LEU A 196 -9.80 -9.41 2.51
C LEU A 196 -10.48 -8.77 1.30
N VAL A 197 -10.22 -7.48 1.08
CA VAL A 197 -10.96 -6.70 0.09
C VAL A 197 -10.03 -5.96 -0.86
N MET A 198 -10.50 -5.82 -2.10
CA MET A 198 -9.99 -4.86 -3.05
C MET A 198 -11.16 -4.09 -3.68
N TYR A 199 -10.97 -2.81 -3.85
CA TYR A 199 -11.93 -1.93 -4.50
C TYR A 199 -11.26 -1.17 -5.64
N SER A 200 -11.94 -0.99 -6.76
CA SER A 200 -11.46 -0.12 -7.82
C SER A 200 -11.42 1.33 -7.37
N GLY A 201 -10.35 2.03 -7.70
CA GLY A 201 -10.14 3.42 -7.35
C GLY A 201 -9.44 3.62 -6.00
N PRO A 202 -9.02 4.87 -5.72
CA PRO A 202 -8.38 5.26 -4.46
C PRO A 202 -9.45 5.50 -3.39
N ILE A 203 -9.99 4.45 -2.80
CA ILE A 203 -10.97 4.52 -1.73
C ILE A 203 -10.39 4.03 -0.41
N GLY A 204 -10.72 4.71 0.65
CA GLY A 204 -10.27 4.35 1.99
C GLY A 204 -8.90 4.90 2.36
N TYR A 205 -8.84 5.52 3.50
CA TYR A 205 -7.62 5.96 4.16
C TYR A 205 -7.90 6.10 5.65
N ASN A 206 -7.17 5.34 6.47
CA ASN A 206 -7.13 5.50 7.92
C ASN A 206 -8.49 5.86 8.55
N ARG A 207 -9.51 5.01 8.37
CA ARG A 207 -10.90 5.20 8.83
C ARG A 207 -11.64 6.37 8.18
N GLN A 208 -11.10 6.96 7.15
CA GLN A 208 -11.77 7.98 6.36
C GLN A 208 -12.11 7.40 5.00
N HIS A 209 -13.35 7.57 4.61
CA HIS A 209 -13.83 7.23 3.29
C HIS A 209 -13.27 8.24 2.28
N GLY A 210 -12.86 7.74 1.13
CA GLY A 210 -12.26 8.57 0.10
C GLY A 210 -10.90 9.13 0.54
N VAL A 211 -10.07 9.32 -0.24
CA VAL A 211 -8.88 10.10 -0.41
C VAL A 211 -7.90 10.32 0.74
N ALA A 212 -6.68 9.98 0.40
CA ALA A 212 -5.48 10.24 1.14
C ALA A 212 -5.34 11.67 1.66
N LYS A 213 -4.86 11.81 2.89
CA LYS A 213 -4.43 13.09 3.43
C LYS A 213 -3.24 13.62 2.62
N ALA A 214 -3.38 14.83 2.15
CA ALA A 214 -2.30 15.60 1.60
C ALA A 214 -1.45 16.26 2.68
N ARG A 215 -0.45 16.96 2.21
CA ARG A 215 0.35 17.90 2.99
C ARG A 215 -0.51 18.75 3.93
N GLN A 216 0.01 19.00 5.13
CA GLN A 216 -0.63 19.84 6.15
C GLN A 216 -1.96 19.33 6.67
N PHE A 217 -2.15 18.01 6.72
CA PHE A 217 -3.35 17.38 7.29
C PHE A 217 -4.66 17.75 6.58
N GLN A 218 -4.57 18.29 5.37
CA GLN A 218 -5.76 18.51 4.55
C GLN A 218 -6.00 17.33 3.62
N PRO A 219 -7.22 16.82 3.53
CA PRO A 219 -7.54 15.76 2.57
C PRO A 219 -7.37 16.28 1.15
N MET A 220 -6.64 15.55 0.32
CA MET A 220 -6.71 15.72 -1.14
C MET A 220 -7.93 14.97 -1.64
N LYS A 221 -8.82 15.68 -2.26
CA LYS A 221 -9.89 15.05 -3.03
C LYS A 221 -9.32 14.70 -4.41
N TYR A 222 -9.27 13.43 -4.73
CA TYR A 222 -9.17 13.04 -6.12
C TYR A 222 -10.54 13.33 -6.73
N THR A 223 -10.57 14.13 -7.75
CA THR A 223 -11.81 14.52 -8.43
C THR A 223 -12.50 13.33 -9.10
N ASP A 224 -11.76 12.21 -9.26
CA ASP A 224 -12.19 11.05 -10.02
C ASP A 224 -11.97 9.76 -9.21
N THR A 225 -12.59 9.68 -8.03
CA THR A 225 -12.59 8.43 -7.22
C THR A 225 -13.51 7.36 -7.79
N TYR A 226 -14.42 7.76 -8.69
CA TYR A 226 -15.39 6.87 -9.31
C TYR A 226 -14.84 6.32 -10.61
N LEU A 227 -15.17 5.07 -10.87
CA LEU A 227 -14.98 4.46 -12.17
C LEU A 227 -16.23 4.68 -13.01
N ASP A 228 -16.06 5.19 -14.22
CA ASP A 228 -17.10 5.22 -15.22
C ASP A 228 -16.81 4.14 -16.27
N LEU A 229 -17.78 3.25 -16.50
CA LEU A 229 -17.69 2.19 -17.48
C LEU A 229 -18.34 2.65 -18.78
N GLU A 230 -17.54 3.12 -19.71
CA GLU A 230 -17.98 3.45 -21.07
C GLU A 230 -18.34 2.19 -21.86
N PRO A 231 -19.22 2.29 -22.89
CA PRO A 231 -19.54 1.17 -23.75
C PRO A 231 -18.30 0.46 -24.30
N GLY A 232 -18.23 -0.87 -24.09
CA GLY A 232 -17.08 -1.69 -24.49
C GLY A 232 -15.88 -1.64 -23.54
N ARG A 233 -15.97 -0.92 -22.41
CA ARG A 233 -14.88 -0.87 -21.43
C ARG A 233 -14.62 -2.24 -20.83
N ILE A 234 -13.33 -2.62 -20.80
CA ILE A 234 -12.85 -3.84 -20.18
C ILE A 234 -11.88 -3.46 -19.06
N ILE A 235 -12.06 -4.09 -17.91
CA ILE A 235 -11.15 -3.97 -16.76
C ILE A 235 -10.74 -5.38 -16.34
N GLU A 236 -9.46 -5.59 -16.22
CA GLU A 236 -8.89 -6.84 -15.74
C GLU A 236 -8.04 -6.60 -14.50
N LYS A 237 -8.17 -7.48 -13.52
CA LYS A 237 -7.35 -7.47 -12.31
C LYS A 237 -6.85 -8.87 -12.02
N GLU A 238 -5.54 -8.96 -11.81
CA GLU A 238 -4.86 -10.18 -11.40
C GLU A 238 -4.54 -10.10 -9.90
N PHE A 239 -4.84 -11.19 -9.19
CA PHE A 239 -4.54 -11.34 -7.79
C PHE A 239 -4.29 -12.80 -7.45
N TYR A 240 -3.74 -13.05 -6.25
CA TYR A 240 -3.45 -14.40 -5.78
C TYR A 240 -4.00 -14.56 -4.37
N LEU A 241 -4.62 -15.71 -4.12
CA LEU A 241 -4.99 -16.14 -2.78
C LEU A 241 -3.93 -17.10 -2.27
N ASP A 242 -3.52 -16.90 -1.04
CA ASP A 242 -2.48 -17.66 -0.37
C ASP A 242 -3.02 -18.11 1.00
N LEU A 243 -3.11 -19.44 1.19
CA LEU A 243 -3.60 -20.06 2.42
C LEU A 243 -2.49 -20.97 2.95
N TYR A 244 -2.04 -20.73 4.17
CA TYR A 244 -0.89 -21.42 4.72
C TYR A 244 -1.00 -21.64 6.24
N LYS A 245 -0.31 -22.66 6.74
CA LYS A 245 -0.12 -22.90 8.16
C LYS A 245 1.05 -22.11 8.69
N ILE A 246 0.96 -21.73 9.95
CA ILE A 246 2.06 -21.13 10.70
C ILE A 246 2.43 -22.02 11.89
N SER A 247 3.70 -21.99 12.27
CA SER A 247 4.19 -22.75 13.43
C SER A 247 4.06 -21.99 14.75
N GLU A 248 3.98 -20.67 14.68
CA GLU A 248 4.00 -19.79 15.84
C GLU A 248 3.14 -18.54 15.59
N ARG A 249 2.48 -18.07 16.65
CA ARG A 249 1.70 -16.83 16.65
C ARG A 249 2.56 -15.62 16.32
N GLY A 250 2.00 -14.69 15.54
CA GLY A 250 2.70 -13.45 15.16
C GLY A 250 3.75 -13.64 14.06
N THR A 251 3.82 -14.82 13.43
CA THR A 251 4.79 -15.10 12.35
C THR A 251 4.15 -15.24 10.97
N ALA A 252 2.83 -15.14 10.87
CA ALA A 252 2.13 -15.34 9.61
C ALA A 252 2.62 -14.44 8.48
N PHE A 253 3.05 -13.21 8.79
CA PHE A 253 3.54 -12.26 7.79
C PHE A 253 4.78 -12.74 7.03
N GLN A 254 5.58 -13.66 7.57
CA GLN A 254 6.83 -14.10 6.94
C GLN A 254 6.57 -14.80 5.61
N HIS A 255 5.58 -15.69 5.56
CA HIS A 255 5.26 -16.43 4.35
C HIS A 255 4.85 -15.49 3.18
N PRO A 256 3.86 -14.62 3.30
CA PRO A 256 3.47 -13.74 2.19
C PRO A 256 4.53 -12.69 1.82
N VAL A 257 5.46 -12.36 2.72
CA VAL A 257 6.63 -11.55 2.36
C VAL A 257 7.49 -12.26 1.32
N TYR A 258 7.86 -13.52 1.55
CA TYR A 258 8.64 -14.30 0.60
C TYR A 258 7.85 -14.57 -0.69
N THR A 259 6.57 -14.94 -0.56
CA THR A 259 5.66 -15.10 -1.70
C THR A 259 5.61 -13.84 -2.57
N SER A 260 5.50 -12.67 -1.94
CA SER A 260 5.46 -11.38 -2.66
C SER A 260 6.78 -11.08 -3.38
N LEU A 261 7.92 -11.43 -2.79
CA LEU A 261 9.22 -11.30 -3.45
C LEU A 261 9.32 -12.20 -4.69
N ASP A 262 8.80 -13.42 -4.61
CA ASP A 262 8.80 -14.35 -5.74
C ASP A 262 7.83 -13.93 -6.85
N LEU A 263 6.64 -13.44 -6.48
CA LEU A 263 5.63 -12.98 -7.45
C LEU A 263 6.05 -11.72 -8.20
N HIS A 264 6.67 -10.80 -7.49
CA HIS A 264 7.09 -9.51 -8.02
C HIS A 264 8.60 -9.51 -8.27
N HIS A 265 9.08 -10.53 -8.98
CA HIS A 265 10.49 -10.67 -9.31
C HIS A 265 11.16 -9.33 -9.47
N PRO A 266 12.28 -9.12 -8.75
CA PRO A 266 12.96 -7.84 -8.77
C PRO A 266 13.18 -7.44 -10.23
N TYR A 267 12.87 -6.22 -10.46
CA TYR A 267 13.09 -5.47 -11.66
C TYR A 267 14.34 -5.96 -12.41
N ASN A 268 14.30 -6.02 -13.70
CA ASN A 268 15.50 -6.23 -14.47
C ASN A 268 16.51 -5.13 -14.07
N ALA A 269 17.50 -5.51 -13.27
CA ALA A 269 18.49 -4.58 -12.74
C ALA A 269 19.26 -3.86 -13.85
N ASP A 270 19.30 -4.44 -15.04
CA ASP A 270 19.95 -3.85 -16.23
C ASP A 270 19.25 -2.57 -16.72
N GLN A 271 18.01 -2.35 -16.30
CA GLN A 271 17.25 -1.12 -16.62
C GLN A 271 17.46 0.03 -15.62
N PHE A 272 18.08 -0.25 -14.49
CA PHE A 272 18.37 0.78 -13.51
C PHE A 272 19.68 1.51 -13.81
N PRO A 273 19.77 2.79 -13.41
CA PRO A 273 21.06 3.47 -13.38
C PRO A 273 22.08 2.66 -12.58
N THR A 274 23.33 2.66 -13.00
CA THR A 274 24.40 2.02 -12.23
C THR A 274 24.50 2.66 -10.83
N LEU A 275 24.99 1.89 -9.84
CA LEU A 275 25.23 2.42 -8.50
C LEU A 275 26.08 3.68 -8.52
N GLU A 276 27.08 3.74 -9.40
CA GLU A 276 27.91 4.92 -9.60
C GLU A 276 27.10 6.12 -10.04
N THR A 277 26.18 5.96 -10.99
CA THR A 277 25.27 7.02 -11.44
C THR A 277 24.36 7.50 -10.31
N ILE A 278 23.82 6.56 -9.51
CA ILE A 278 22.99 6.88 -8.36
C ILE A 278 23.77 7.65 -7.30
N VAL A 279 24.97 7.19 -6.96
CA VAL A 279 25.84 7.83 -5.96
C VAL A 279 26.20 9.25 -6.42
N LYS A 280 26.63 9.43 -7.68
CA LYS A 280 26.93 10.76 -8.25
C LYS A 280 25.70 11.67 -8.20
N GLY A 281 24.53 11.18 -8.59
CA GLY A 281 23.28 11.96 -8.54
C GLY A 281 22.91 12.39 -7.11
N LYS A 282 23.04 11.50 -6.13
CA LYS A 282 22.82 11.82 -4.71
C LYS A 282 23.84 12.82 -4.17
N TYR A 283 25.07 12.69 -4.57
CA TYR A 283 26.12 13.63 -4.21
C TYR A 283 25.87 15.04 -4.75
N GLU A 284 25.56 15.18 -6.04
CA GLU A 284 25.20 16.45 -6.63
C GLU A 284 23.97 17.10 -5.98
N PHE A 285 22.99 16.26 -5.61
CA PHE A 285 21.84 16.74 -4.84
C PHE A 285 22.25 17.23 -3.44
N ALA A 286 23.12 16.52 -2.74
CA ALA A 286 23.61 16.93 -1.43
C ALA A 286 24.39 18.25 -1.51
N LYS A 287 25.27 18.41 -2.51
CA LYS A 287 26.01 19.68 -2.74
C LYS A 287 25.07 20.88 -2.90
N LYS A 288 23.98 20.74 -3.62
CA LYS A 288 22.98 21.80 -3.82
C LYS A 288 22.27 22.19 -2.52
N ARG A 289 22.31 21.33 -1.50
CA ARG A 289 21.71 21.58 -0.19
C ARG A 289 22.67 22.27 0.79
N TRP A 290 23.93 22.48 0.42
CA TRP A 290 24.87 23.19 1.27
C TRP A 290 24.41 24.63 1.47
N ILE A 291 24.38 25.06 2.74
CA ILE A 291 24.10 26.45 3.15
C ILE A 291 25.12 26.88 4.20
N GLU A 292 25.48 28.14 4.16
CA GLU A 292 26.41 28.72 5.12
C GLU A 292 26.18 30.23 5.31
N ASN A 293 26.56 30.70 6.48
CA ASN A 293 26.75 32.12 6.81
C ASN A 293 27.95 32.23 7.77
N ASP A 294 28.14 33.41 8.35
CA ASP A 294 29.27 33.67 9.26
C ASP A 294 29.24 32.85 10.55
N GLU A 295 28.09 32.31 10.93
CA GLU A 295 27.87 31.61 12.21
C GLU A 295 27.70 30.09 12.07
N ALA A 296 27.20 29.64 10.93
CA ALA A 296 26.79 28.23 10.75
C ALA A 296 26.99 27.76 9.30
N CYS A 297 27.25 26.46 9.16
CA CYS A 297 27.29 25.82 7.85
C CYS A 297 26.87 24.36 7.95
N GLY A 298 26.31 23.84 6.87
CA GLY A 298 25.87 22.44 6.80
C GLY A 298 24.94 22.17 5.63
N PHE A 299 24.31 21.00 5.68
CA PHE A 299 23.39 20.58 4.64
C PHE A 299 21.94 20.88 5.06
N ASN A 300 21.26 21.68 4.25
CA ASN A 300 19.85 22.03 4.47
C ASN A 300 18.97 20.77 4.49
N MET A 301 17.96 20.76 5.34
CA MET A 301 16.99 19.67 5.42
C MET A 301 16.20 19.49 4.12
N TYR A 302 15.79 20.59 3.52
CA TYR A 302 15.04 20.64 2.26
C TYR A 302 15.82 21.34 1.16
N GLU A 303 15.25 21.47 -0.02
CA GLU A 303 15.77 22.36 -1.05
C GLU A 303 15.78 23.79 -0.55
N ASN A 304 16.76 24.58 -0.99
CA ASN A 304 17.00 25.92 -0.45
C ASN A 304 15.82 26.90 -0.61
N ASP A 305 14.92 26.62 -1.56
CA ASP A 305 13.72 27.43 -1.79
C ASP A 305 12.59 27.12 -0.79
N LEU A 306 12.65 26.01 -0.07
CA LEU A 306 11.61 25.59 0.86
C LEU A 306 11.91 25.95 2.31
N SER A 307 13.17 25.83 2.72
CA SER A 307 13.61 26.22 4.06
C SER A 307 15.13 26.43 4.06
N LYS A 308 15.62 27.04 5.14
CA LYS A 308 17.06 27.18 5.40
C LYS A 308 17.33 26.68 6.81
N ASP A 309 17.23 25.38 7.00
CA ASP A 309 17.35 24.74 8.29
C ASP A 309 18.35 23.58 8.25
N ILE A 310 19.31 23.56 9.15
CA ILE A 310 20.16 22.41 9.44
C ILE A 310 19.51 21.66 10.59
N VAL A 311 19.03 20.44 10.34
CA VAL A 311 18.42 19.58 11.37
C VAL A 311 19.47 18.64 11.92
N MET A 312 19.79 18.79 13.21
CA MET A 312 20.95 18.14 13.83
C MET A 312 20.67 16.76 14.40
N GLY A 313 19.46 16.46 14.78
CA GLY A 313 19.17 15.23 15.51
C GLY A 313 18.14 14.31 14.89
N TRP A 314 17.39 14.75 13.92
CA TRP A 314 16.25 14.00 13.40
C TRP A 314 16.64 13.18 12.17
N ALA A 315 16.62 11.84 12.36
CA ALA A 315 16.89 10.86 11.30
C ALA A 315 18.24 11.05 10.56
N GLY A 316 19.16 11.76 11.17
CA GLY A 316 20.49 12.01 10.61
C GLY A 316 20.49 12.86 9.34
N GLN A 317 19.48 13.71 9.14
CA GLN A 317 19.34 14.43 7.88
C GLN A 317 20.37 15.53 7.63
N SER A 318 20.89 16.14 8.70
CA SER A 318 21.96 17.14 8.57
C SER A 318 23.34 16.51 8.63
N ASP A 319 23.53 15.46 9.41
CA ASP A 319 24.83 14.83 9.68
C ASP A 319 25.05 13.57 8.85
N ALA A 320 23.99 12.84 8.55
CA ALA A 320 24.10 11.66 7.70
C ALA A 320 24.69 12.00 6.32
N PRO A 321 24.36 13.12 5.64
CA PRO A 321 25.11 13.55 4.47
C PRO A 321 26.59 13.73 4.76
N GLY A 322 26.97 14.36 5.87
CA GLY A 322 28.37 14.58 6.24
C GLY A 322 29.13 13.26 6.38
N TYR A 323 28.65 12.36 7.21
CA TYR A 323 29.30 11.06 7.43
C TYR A 323 29.28 10.17 6.18
N ALA A 324 28.14 10.06 5.50
CA ALA A 324 28.04 9.28 4.29
C ALA A 324 28.95 9.80 3.17
N LEU A 325 29.04 11.10 3.02
CA LEU A 325 29.90 11.73 2.03
C LEU A 325 31.39 11.57 2.38
N GLN A 326 31.76 11.57 3.66
CA GLN A 326 33.13 11.26 4.10
C GLN A 326 33.57 9.85 3.67
N ILE A 327 32.68 8.86 3.84
CA ILE A 327 32.96 7.48 3.39
C ILE A 327 33.08 7.41 1.86
N LEU A 328 32.30 8.19 1.14
CA LEU A 328 32.26 8.20 -0.31
C LEU A 328 33.36 9.09 -0.95
N GLU A 329 33.97 9.97 -0.21
CA GLU A 329 35.01 10.89 -0.68
C GLU A 329 36.08 10.22 -1.55
N PRO A 330 36.68 9.07 -1.14
CA PRO A 330 37.70 8.38 -1.95
C PRO A 330 37.16 7.90 -3.31
N LEU A 331 35.87 7.65 -3.41
CA LEU A 331 35.22 7.18 -4.64
C LEU A 331 34.82 8.33 -5.55
N LEU A 332 34.49 9.47 -4.98
CA LEU A 332 34.00 10.65 -5.71
C LEU A 332 35.13 11.53 -6.25
N GLY A 333 36.29 11.51 -5.58
CA GLY A 333 37.47 12.27 -6.01
C GLY A 333 37.29 13.80 -6.01
N ASP A 334 36.37 14.31 -5.17
CA ASP A 334 36.07 15.76 -5.08
C ASP A 334 36.64 16.33 -3.78
N SER A 335 37.71 17.13 -3.90
CA SER A 335 38.38 17.73 -2.74
C SER A 335 37.51 18.78 -2.03
N ALA A 336 36.58 19.43 -2.72
CA ALA A 336 35.66 20.37 -2.08
C ALA A 336 34.70 19.70 -1.11
N LEU A 337 34.41 18.44 -1.35
CA LEU A 337 33.58 17.62 -0.46
C LEU A 337 34.20 17.46 0.92
N HIS A 338 35.51 17.22 0.98
CA HIS A 338 36.23 17.09 2.23
C HIS A 338 36.08 18.36 3.12
N ASP A 339 36.25 19.53 2.53
CA ASP A 339 36.08 20.81 3.23
C ASP A 339 34.63 21.00 3.72
N MET A 340 33.64 20.70 2.89
CA MET A 340 32.23 20.80 3.28
C MET A 340 31.90 19.86 4.46
N VAL A 341 32.35 18.62 4.38
CA VAL A 341 32.13 17.62 5.46
C VAL A 341 32.81 18.05 6.73
N GLN A 342 34.09 18.44 6.67
CA GLN A 342 34.87 18.86 7.83
C GLN A 342 34.20 20.06 8.51
N ARG A 343 33.82 21.08 7.75
CA ARG A 343 33.19 22.29 8.29
C ARG A 343 31.82 21.98 8.92
N SER A 344 31.03 21.09 8.32
CA SER A 344 29.75 20.69 8.89
C SER A 344 29.93 19.96 10.24
N MET A 345 30.95 19.11 10.36
CA MET A 345 31.26 18.41 11.59
C MET A 345 31.85 19.33 12.66
N ASP A 346 32.68 20.28 12.27
CA ASP A 346 33.23 21.31 13.17
C ASP A 346 32.10 22.18 13.73
N PHE A 347 31.15 22.60 12.91
CA PHE A 347 29.96 23.32 13.34
C PHE A 347 29.16 22.52 14.38
N LEU A 348 28.90 21.26 14.13
CA LEU A 348 28.19 20.37 15.08
C LEU A 348 28.94 20.23 16.40
N SER A 349 30.25 20.00 16.33
CA SER A 349 31.08 19.79 17.53
C SER A 349 31.16 21.03 18.41
N GLN A 350 30.98 22.21 17.85
CA GLN A 350 31.00 23.50 18.54
C GLN A 350 29.60 23.95 19.01
N THR A 351 28.55 23.28 18.57
CA THR A 351 27.18 23.63 18.97
C THR A 351 26.98 23.43 20.48
N GLN A 352 26.46 24.44 21.13
CA GLN A 352 26.25 24.41 22.57
C GLN A 352 25.14 23.42 22.94
N VAL A 353 25.46 22.56 23.89
CA VAL A 353 24.50 21.65 24.53
C VAL A 353 23.64 22.45 25.51
N ASP A 354 22.35 22.17 25.53
CA ASP A 354 21.46 22.73 26.56
C ASP A 354 21.93 22.29 27.94
N SER A 355 22.20 23.25 28.82
CA SER A 355 22.81 23.02 30.13
C SER A 355 21.88 22.31 31.10
N LEU A 356 20.55 22.32 30.88
CA LEU A 356 19.57 21.69 31.73
C LEU A 356 19.32 20.22 31.34
N THR A 357 19.27 19.96 30.04
CA THR A 357 18.91 18.65 29.50
C THR A 357 20.12 17.83 29.08
N GLY A 358 21.26 18.45 28.85
CA GLY A 358 22.45 17.80 28.28
C GLY A 358 22.29 17.41 26.83
N LEU A 359 21.27 17.91 26.13
CA LEU A 359 20.96 17.55 24.76
C LEU A 359 21.38 18.63 23.77
N PHE A 360 21.75 18.22 22.57
CA PHE A 360 21.94 19.13 21.45
C PHE A 360 20.61 19.70 20.97
N PRO A 361 20.57 20.92 20.40
CA PRO A 361 19.40 21.46 19.77
C PRO A 361 18.99 20.59 18.57
N VAL A 362 17.69 20.56 18.31
CA VAL A 362 17.12 19.76 17.19
C VAL A 362 17.59 20.29 15.82
N GLY A 363 17.84 21.58 15.72
CA GLY A 363 18.27 22.20 14.47
C GLY A 363 18.70 23.64 14.63
N TYR A 364 19.26 24.18 13.57
CA TYR A 364 19.64 25.57 13.40
C TYR A 364 18.93 26.16 12.21
N SER A 365 18.22 27.27 12.40
CA SER A 365 17.50 27.99 11.35
C SER A 365 18.25 29.24 10.93
N PHE A 366 18.53 29.34 9.65
CA PHE A 366 19.12 30.56 9.05
C PHE A 366 18.01 31.61 8.90
N LYS A 367 18.16 32.72 9.55
CA LYS A 367 17.21 33.83 9.49
C LYS A 367 17.45 34.71 8.26
#